data_44c8f889082e552ed6863bade8990717
#
_entry.id   44c8f889082e552ed6863bade8990717
#
_cell.length_a   1.000
_cell.length_b   1.000
_cell.length_c   1.000
_cell.angle_alpha   90.00
_cell.angle_beta   90.00
_cell.angle_gamma   90.00
#
_symmetry.space_group_name_H-M   'P 1'
#
loop_
_entity.id
_entity.type
_entity.pdbx_description
1 polymer ?
#
loop_
_entity_poly.entity_id
_entity_poly.type
_entity_poly.pdbx_seq_one_letter_code
_entity_poly.pdbx_strand_id
1 'polypeptide(L)'
;YYKMTPPISINFKAQILFVEDEDVDLELDYDNAILEMYGYKPISITINARNDFNMEGYINDNHIKSKNSFVDYVDFNIVNLDKFPGDLIKHVDKLFAGRIEFDIGDFHITIDKRYDYRRELNDELKSKSGFLITHIGRIRRKDNRPFKTNSIINFLDRISTALSFMCGRYIGICLAKGYKNNNNTYRLWIENIVTPFRFVPTWTDTISNHHNIEKYLSLMCNKLEDGYYGPAIKHVIDWYIESLGDITLENNIISIQIALEALSYIILVEKEGLLDDEQFDQNNASKNIKLVLNACNIPHGSDELELFDDWIRGKFDDGVDLVIYFRNKIVHPVRKDNRANLTVEDMWNIIQIGTKYIELIVLSFIGYKGEYSNRLKERWFGEVEVVPWNKLD
;
A
#
# COMPACT_ATOMS: atom_id res chain seq x y z
N TYR A 1 25.02 0.80 3.12
CA TYR A 1 24.38 1.36 1.94
C TYR A 1 22.93 0.84 1.81
N TYR A 2 22.11 1.59 1.10
CA TYR A 2 20.69 1.27 0.91
C TYR A 2 20.47 0.75 -0.51
N LYS A 3 20.05 -0.51 -0.63
CA LYS A 3 19.82 -1.16 -1.92
C LYS A 3 18.40 -0.90 -2.40
N MET A 4 18.25 -0.25 -3.57
CA MET A 4 16.95 0.11 -4.15
C MET A 4 16.37 -0.95 -5.09
N THR A 5 17.06 -2.06 -5.30
CA THR A 5 16.52 -3.22 -6.06
C THR A 5 15.81 -4.19 -5.11
N PRO A 6 14.77 -4.93 -5.55
CA PRO A 6 14.06 -5.86 -4.68
C PRO A 6 14.93 -6.99 -4.15
N PRO A 7 14.77 -7.38 -2.90
CA PRO A 7 14.11 -6.60 -1.85
C PRO A 7 14.90 -5.34 -1.53
N ILE A 8 14.21 -4.22 -1.25
CA ILE A 8 14.87 -3.02 -0.74
C ILE A 8 15.39 -3.35 0.65
N SER A 9 16.70 -3.41 0.80
CA SER A 9 17.37 -3.87 2.01
C SER A 9 18.45 -2.91 2.47
N ILE A 10 18.77 -2.96 3.75
CA ILE A 10 19.86 -2.21 4.34
C ILE A 10 21.07 -3.15 4.47
N ASN A 11 22.10 -2.85 3.72
CA ASN A 11 23.34 -3.62 3.71
C ASN A 11 24.49 -2.79 4.28
N PHE A 12 25.48 -3.47 4.80
CA PHE A 12 26.70 -2.83 5.24
C PHE A 12 27.93 -3.39 4.50
N LYS A 13 28.94 -2.54 4.42
CA LYS A 13 30.29 -2.92 4.04
C LYS A 13 31.24 -2.24 5.01
N ALA A 14 32.07 -3.01 5.68
CA ALA A 14 33.04 -2.54 6.65
C ALA A 14 34.43 -2.96 6.23
N GLN A 15 35.43 -2.09 6.50
CA GLN A 15 36.82 -2.40 6.36
C GLN A 15 37.38 -2.82 7.72
N ILE A 16 38.12 -3.90 7.75
CA ILE A 16 38.84 -4.35 8.95
C ILE A 16 40.12 -3.49 9.08
N LEU A 17 40.19 -2.70 10.12
CA LEU A 17 41.32 -1.77 10.30
C LEU A 17 42.49 -2.38 11.14
N PHE A 18 42.20 -3.35 12.04
CA PHE A 18 43.18 -4.02 12.87
C PHE A 18 42.77 -5.45 13.15
N VAL A 19 43.75 -6.34 13.10
CA VAL A 19 43.72 -7.66 13.72
C VAL A 19 44.96 -7.70 14.62
N GLU A 20 44.79 -7.53 15.95
CA GLU A 20 45.90 -7.41 16.90
C GLU A 20 46.62 -8.73 17.21
N ASP A 21 46.05 -9.89 16.90
CA ASP A 21 46.67 -11.19 17.12
C ASP A 21 46.36 -12.15 15.95
N GLU A 22 47.41 -12.70 15.37
CA GLU A 22 47.34 -13.73 14.31
C GLU A 22 46.74 -15.06 14.79
N ASP A 23 46.64 -15.27 16.13
CA ASP A 23 46.15 -16.52 16.75
C ASP A 23 44.74 -16.44 17.32
N VAL A 24 44.01 -15.34 17.17
CA VAL A 24 42.61 -15.26 17.55
C VAL A 24 41.76 -15.79 16.40
N ASP A 25 41.50 -17.08 16.46
CA ASP A 25 40.37 -17.70 15.75
C ASP A 25 39.09 -17.05 16.32
N LEU A 26 38.74 -15.85 15.80
CA LEU A 26 37.49 -15.21 16.10
C LEU A 26 36.42 -16.12 15.49
N GLU A 27 35.90 -17.06 16.31
CA GLU A 27 34.61 -17.69 16.03
C GLU A 27 33.56 -16.56 15.99
N LEU A 28 33.55 -15.83 14.88
CA LEU A 28 32.50 -14.86 14.61
C LEU A 28 31.23 -15.68 14.34
N ASP A 29 30.26 -15.52 15.22
CA ASP A 29 28.91 -15.95 14.91
C ASP A 29 28.38 -15.07 13.77
N TYR A 30 28.47 -15.58 12.54
CA TYR A 30 28.11 -14.87 11.33
C TYR A 30 26.63 -14.48 11.30
N ASP A 31 25.78 -15.20 12.03
CA ASP A 31 24.33 -15.00 12.05
C ASP A 31 23.88 -14.06 13.18
N ASN A 32 24.66 -13.88 14.25
CA ASN A 32 24.31 -13.11 15.44
C ASN A 32 25.32 -11.99 15.79
N ALA A 33 26.01 -11.48 14.81
CA ALA A 33 26.94 -10.37 15.02
C ALA A 33 26.20 -9.06 15.34
N ILE A 34 26.87 -8.17 16.06
CA ILE A 34 26.32 -6.86 16.46
C ILE A 34 27.17 -5.76 15.84
N LEU A 35 26.50 -4.84 15.12
CA LEU A 35 27.10 -3.62 14.61
C LEU A 35 26.83 -2.47 15.59
N GLU A 36 27.86 -1.87 16.14
CA GLU A 36 27.75 -0.67 16.95
C GLU A 36 28.13 0.57 16.14
N MET A 37 27.25 1.56 16.14
CA MET A 37 27.48 2.85 15.50
C MET A 37 27.20 3.99 16.48
N TYR A 38 28.08 5.00 16.50
CA TYR A 38 27.88 6.17 17.36
C TYR A 38 26.54 6.85 17.10
N GLY A 39 25.76 7.02 18.15
CA GLY A 39 24.44 7.66 18.08
C GLY A 39 23.27 6.72 17.71
N TYR A 40 23.54 5.45 17.47
CA TYR A 40 22.55 4.42 17.20
C TYR A 40 22.43 3.41 18.35
N LYS A 41 21.38 2.61 18.34
CA LYS A 41 21.31 1.39 19.16
C LYS A 41 22.15 0.30 18.50
N PRO A 42 22.65 -0.69 19.27
CA PRO A 42 23.26 -1.88 18.70
C PRO A 42 22.32 -2.52 17.66
N ILE A 43 22.87 -2.92 16.54
CA ILE A 43 22.14 -3.43 15.38
C ILE A 43 22.55 -4.88 15.18
N SER A 44 21.60 -5.79 15.20
CA SER A 44 21.85 -7.20 14.83
C SER A 44 22.10 -7.30 13.33
N ILE A 45 23.16 -8.00 12.94
CA ILE A 45 23.60 -8.16 11.56
C ILE A 45 23.92 -9.61 11.25
N THR A 46 23.79 -9.97 9.97
CA THR A 46 24.34 -11.20 9.42
C THR A 46 25.47 -10.87 8.45
N ILE A 47 26.59 -11.55 8.59
CA ILE A 47 27.78 -11.38 7.74
C ILE A 47 27.73 -12.42 6.62
N ASN A 48 27.61 -11.98 5.37
CA ASN A 48 27.54 -12.86 4.20
C ASN A 48 28.90 -13.18 3.60
N ALA A 49 29.84 -12.25 3.72
CA ALA A 49 31.17 -12.39 3.16
C ALA A 49 32.20 -11.66 4.03
N ARG A 50 33.34 -12.31 4.22
CA ARG A 50 34.51 -11.75 4.91
C ARG A 50 35.79 -12.16 4.18
N ASN A 51 36.71 -11.24 4.10
CA ASN A 51 38.12 -11.50 3.80
C ASN A 51 39.00 -10.74 4.79
N ASP A 52 40.31 -10.81 4.65
CA ASP A 52 41.26 -10.20 5.59
C ASP A 52 41.09 -8.68 5.79
N PHE A 53 40.43 -8.03 4.84
CA PHE A 53 40.31 -6.55 4.82
C PHE A 53 38.87 -6.04 4.88
N ASN A 54 37.86 -6.85 4.53
CA ASN A 54 36.50 -6.37 4.39
C ASN A 54 35.47 -7.38 4.90
N MET A 55 34.39 -6.86 5.44
CA MET A 55 33.17 -7.60 5.77
C MET A 55 31.97 -6.97 5.05
N GLU A 56 31.08 -7.81 4.56
CA GLU A 56 29.81 -7.41 3.93
C GLU A 56 28.67 -8.24 4.49
N GLY A 57 27.49 -7.63 4.62
CA GLY A 57 26.32 -8.32 5.13
C GLY A 57 25.07 -7.43 5.12
N TYR A 58 24.05 -7.88 5.82
CA TYR A 58 22.79 -7.15 5.98
C TYR A 58 22.37 -7.05 7.43
N ILE A 59 21.47 -6.13 7.73
CA ILE A 59 20.88 -6.01 9.05
C ILE A 59 19.73 -7.02 9.19
N ASN A 60 19.55 -7.55 10.42
CA ASN A 60 18.49 -8.52 10.71
C ASN A 60 17.16 -7.83 11.03
N ASP A 61 17.19 -6.58 11.47
CA ASP A 61 16.00 -5.76 11.68
C ASP A 61 15.57 -5.09 10.36
N ASN A 62 14.28 -4.83 10.21
CA ASN A 62 13.75 -4.12 9.04
C ASN A 62 14.03 -2.60 9.05
N HIS A 63 14.79 -2.09 10.02
CA HIS A 63 15.15 -0.67 10.10
C HIS A 63 16.40 -0.42 10.94
N ILE A 64 17.10 0.68 10.62
CA ILE A 64 18.13 1.29 11.47
C ILE A 64 17.65 2.67 11.90
N LYS A 65 17.64 2.94 13.19
CA LYS A 65 17.32 4.27 13.73
C LYS A 65 18.33 4.77 14.74
N SER A 66 18.60 6.07 14.66
CA SER A 66 19.34 6.76 15.71
C SER A 66 18.53 6.78 17.02
N LYS A 67 19.18 7.19 18.11
CA LYS A 67 18.47 7.39 19.41
C LYS A 67 17.29 8.36 19.20
N ASN A 68 16.18 8.07 19.89
CA ASN A 68 15.02 8.94 19.82
C ASN A 68 15.35 10.35 20.29
N SER A 69 14.86 11.34 19.59
CA SER A 69 15.09 12.75 19.88
C SER A 69 13.79 13.56 19.76
N PHE A 70 13.80 14.79 20.25
CA PHE A 70 12.76 15.78 19.93
C PHE A 70 13.13 16.47 18.63
N VAL A 71 12.18 16.54 17.71
CA VAL A 71 12.31 17.17 16.39
C VAL A 71 11.19 18.16 16.14
N ASP A 72 11.47 19.17 15.31
CA ASP A 72 10.48 20.14 14.87
C ASP A 72 9.69 19.59 13.67
N TYR A 73 10.38 18.80 12.82
CA TYR A 73 9.78 18.10 11.68
C TYR A 73 10.62 16.88 11.28
N VAL A 74 9.99 15.98 10.52
CA VAL A 74 10.65 14.82 9.91
C VAL A 74 10.42 14.87 8.41
N ASP A 75 11.49 14.86 7.63
CA ASP A 75 11.46 14.67 6.17
C ASP A 75 11.66 13.20 5.84
N PHE A 76 11.00 12.71 4.79
CA PHE A 76 11.11 11.34 4.30
C PHE A 76 10.99 11.30 2.79
N ASN A 77 11.44 10.20 2.18
CA ASN A 77 11.39 10.00 0.75
C ASN A 77 10.39 8.90 0.39
N ILE A 78 9.70 9.06 -0.73
CA ILE A 78 8.69 8.11 -1.23
C ILE A 78 9.18 7.53 -2.55
N VAL A 79 9.16 6.20 -2.63
CA VAL A 79 9.60 5.44 -3.80
C VAL A 79 8.40 5.03 -4.62
N ASN A 80 8.47 5.28 -5.93
CA ASN A 80 7.49 4.84 -6.93
C ASN A 80 6.06 5.38 -6.77
N LEU A 81 5.83 6.48 -6.06
CA LEU A 81 4.51 7.11 -6.04
C LEU A 81 4.18 7.68 -7.43
N ASP A 82 2.94 7.46 -7.89
CA ASP A 82 2.44 8.02 -9.14
C ASP A 82 2.39 9.55 -9.11
N LYS A 83 2.39 10.16 -10.29
CA LYS A 83 2.09 11.58 -10.40
C LYS A 83 0.61 11.80 -10.13
N PHE A 84 0.29 12.81 -9.34
CA PHE A 84 -1.06 13.27 -9.07
C PHE A 84 -1.15 14.77 -9.33
N PRO A 85 -2.34 15.30 -9.61
CA PRO A 85 -2.58 16.74 -9.55
C PRO A 85 -2.37 17.20 -8.12
N GLY A 86 -2.02 18.46 -7.94
CA GLY A 86 -1.79 19.00 -6.61
C GLY A 86 -1.52 20.49 -6.72
N ASP A 87 -1.36 21.12 -5.57
CA ASP A 87 -1.02 22.52 -5.50
C ASP A 87 0.33 22.84 -6.14
N LEU A 88 0.51 24.11 -6.47
CA LEU A 88 1.72 24.61 -7.09
C LEU A 88 2.87 24.68 -6.09
N ILE A 89 4.00 24.11 -6.46
CA ILE A 89 5.27 24.18 -5.74
C ILE A 89 6.16 25.20 -6.43
N LYS A 90 6.68 26.16 -5.68
CA LYS A 90 7.71 27.09 -6.16
C LYS A 90 9.10 26.50 -5.89
N HIS A 91 9.89 26.32 -6.93
CA HIS A 91 11.29 25.93 -6.82
C HIS A 91 12.17 26.89 -7.63
N VAL A 92 12.97 27.71 -6.94
CA VAL A 92 13.73 28.80 -7.54
C VAL A 92 12.76 29.73 -8.30
N ASP A 93 12.87 29.81 -9.63
CA ASP A 93 12.04 30.65 -10.49
C ASP A 93 10.96 29.88 -11.26
N LYS A 94 10.72 28.62 -10.92
CA LYS A 94 9.75 27.75 -11.60
C LYS A 94 8.62 27.32 -10.68
N LEU A 95 7.43 27.25 -11.26
CA LEU A 95 6.24 26.66 -10.62
C LEU A 95 5.93 25.33 -11.29
N PHE A 96 5.58 24.34 -10.50
CA PHE A 96 5.10 23.04 -11.00
C PHE A 96 4.08 22.44 -10.02
N ALA A 97 3.10 21.71 -10.53
CA ALA A 97 2.09 21.05 -9.73
C ALA A 97 2.61 19.74 -9.12
N GLY A 98 2.05 19.35 -7.98
CA GLY A 98 2.32 18.07 -7.35
C GLY A 98 2.54 18.13 -5.83
N ARG A 99 1.89 19.07 -5.13
CA ARG A 99 1.80 19.09 -3.66
C ARG A 99 0.43 18.59 -3.23
N ILE A 100 0.41 17.72 -2.23
CA ILE A 100 -0.78 17.39 -1.45
C ILE A 100 -0.49 17.62 0.03
N GLU A 101 -1.51 18.08 0.76
CA GLU A 101 -1.44 18.36 2.18
C GLU A 101 -2.63 17.75 2.91
N PHE A 102 -2.37 17.04 4.00
CA PHE A 102 -3.42 16.39 4.79
C PHE A 102 -3.02 16.26 6.25
N ASP A 103 -4.01 16.01 7.10
CA ASP A 103 -3.82 15.92 8.54
C ASP A 103 -4.04 14.49 9.05
N ILE A 104 -3.18 14.05 9.97
CA ILE A 104 -3.34 12.82 10.74
C ILE A 104 -3.27 13.19 12.22
N GLY A 105 -4.39 13.14 12.92
CA GLY A 105 -4.47 13.61 14.31
C GLY A 105 -3.92 15.03 14.48
N ASP A 106 -2.89 15.18 15.33
CA ASP A 106 -2.22 16.47 15.59
C ASP A 106 -1.17 16.85 14.56
N PHE A 107 -0.92 16.02 13.56
CA PHE A 107 0.16 16.23 12.59
C PHE A 107 -0.38 16.71 11.25
N HIS A 108 0.39 17.57 10.63
CA HIS A 108 0.22 18.04 9.26
C HIS A 108 1.29 17.42 8.38
N ILE A 109 0.88 16.83 7.28
CA ILE A 109 1.73 16.13 6.32
C ILE A 109 1.69 16.88 5.00
N THR A 110 2.87 17.16 4.45
CA THR A 110 3.03 17.70 3.09
C THR A 110 3.77 16.66 2.27
N ILE A 111 3.29 16.32 1.09
CA ILE A 111 3.98 15.48 0.11
C ILE A 111 4.16 16.27 -1.17
N ASP A 112 5.42 16.45 -1.58
CA ASP A 112 5.81 17.17 -2.77
C ASP A 112 6.41 16.23 -3.82
N LYS A 113 5.95 16.38 -5.05
CA LYS A 113 6.65 15.76 -6.19
C LYS A 113 8.05 16.35 -6.31
N ARG A 114 9.04 15.51 -6.53
CA ARG A 114 10.41 15.99 -6.78
C ARG A 114 10.48 16.88 -8.00
N TYR A 115 11.26 17.95 -7.90
CA TYR A 115 11.45 18.93 -8.97
C TYR A 115 11.98 18.31 -10.27
N ASP A 116 12.88 17.33 -10.15
CA ASP A 116 13.50 16.64 -11.28
C ASP A 116 12.69 15.42 -11.79
N TYR A 117 11.58 15.05 -11.13
CA TYR A 117 10.69 14.00 -11.59
C TYR A 117 9.77 14.51 -12.71
N ARG A 118 10.36 14.71 -13.89
CA ARG A 118 9.70 15.20 -15.10
C ARG A 118 9.19 14.05 -15.97
N ARG A 119 8.69 14.40 -17.15
CA ARG A 119 8.12 13.45 -18.10
C ARG A 119 9.15 12.41 -18.53
N GLU A 120 10.35 12.83 -18.91
CA GLU A 120 11.42 11.96 -19.40
C GLU A 120 11.80 10.89 -18.37
N LEU A 121 11.98 11.31 -17.11
CA LEU A 121 12.32 10.39 -16.02
C LEU A 121 11.17 9.45 -15.67
N ASN A 122 9.93 9.93 -15.78
CA ASN A 122 8.73 9.10 -15.58
C ASN A 122 8.57 8.06 -16.69
N ASP A 123 8.84 8.44 -17.94
CA ASP A 123 8.75 7.53 -19.09
C ASP A 123 9.87 6.48 -19.03
N GLU A 124 11.06 6.86 -18.59
CA GLU A 124 12.15 5.94 -18.31
C GLU A 124 11.80 4.96 -17.17
N LEU A 125 11.24 5.45 -16.06
CA LEU A 125 10.81 4.63 -14.94
C LEU A 125 9.75 3.60 -15.38
N LYS A 126 8.77 4.03 -16.19
CA LYS A 126 7.75 3.15 -16.75
C LYS A 126 8.33 2.08 -17.68
N SER A 127 9.22 2.48 -18.60
CA SER A 127 9.77 1.56 -19.59
C SER A 127 10.71 0.51 -19.01
N LYS A 128 11.37 0.84 -17.90
CA LYS A 128 12.33 -0.05 -17.22
C LYS A 128 11.75 -0.82 -16.04
N SER A 129 10.50 -0.55 -15.66
CA SER A 129 9.88 -1.12 -14.44
C SER A 129 10.84 -1.00 -13.24
N GLY A 130 11.37 0.20 -13.01
CA GLY A 130 12.45 0.44 -12.04
C GLY A 130 11.97 0.93 -10.69
N PHE A 131 12.93 1.49 -9.93
CA PHE A 131 12.70 2.10 -8.63
C PHE A 131 13.28 3.51 -8.63
N LEU A 132 12.46 4.48 -8.15
CA LEU A 132 12.86 5.88 -8.08
C LEU A 132 12.22 6.54 -6.86
N ILE A 133 13.00 7.36 -6.16
CA ILE A 133 12.42 8.33 -5.22
C ILE A 133 11.72 9.40 -6.05
N THR A 134 10.38 9.39 -6.04
CA THR A 134 9.55 10.26 -6.86
C THR A 134 9.04 11.48 -6.10
N HIS A 135 8.84 11.34 -4.78
CA HIS A 135 8.29 12.38 -3.92
C HIS A 135 9.08 12.50 -2.63
N ILE A 136 8.93 13.64 -1.97
CA ILE A 136 9.47 13.94 -0.66
C ILE A 136 8.33 14.34 0.24
N GLY A 137 8.27 13.77 1.45
CA GLY A 137 7.26 14.13 2.42
C GLY A 137 7.84 14.83 3.64
N ARG A 138 7.02 15.62 4.33
CA ARG A 138 7.32 16.25 5.61
C ARG A 138 6.18 16.05 6.60
N ILE A 139 6.55 15.69 7.82
CA ILE A 139 5.65 15.59 8.97
C ILE A 139 6.02 16.70 9.96
N ARG A 140 5.04 17.49 10.41
CA ARG A 140 5.17 18.47 11.48
C ARG A 140 3.92 18.47 12.35
N ARG A 141 4.03 18.92 13.59
CA ARG A 141 2.82 19.19 14.39
C ARG A 141 2.11 20.44 13.90
N LYS A 142 0.78 20.42 13.95
CA LYS A 142 -0.06 21.60 13.59
C LYS A 142 0.20 22.81 14.47
N ASP A 143 0.53 22.58 15.74
CA ASP A 143 0.88 23.64 16.70
C ASP A 143 2.36 24.09 16.65
N ASN A 144 3.13 23.55 15.69
CA ASN A 144 4.58 23.78 15.50
C ASN A 144 5.45 23.43 16.73
N ARG A 145 4.93 22.70 17.72
CA ARG A 145 5.75 22.22 18.85
C ARG A 145 6.59 21.03 18.46
N PRO A 146 7.78 20.89 19.05
CA PRO A 146 8.60 19.71 18.86
C PRO A 146 7.91 18.43 19.35
N PHE A 147 8.18 17.30 18.68
CA PHE A 147 7.64 16.00 19.06
C PHE A 147 8.72 14.92 19.11
N LYS A 148 8.46 13.86 19.86
CA LYS A 148 9.38 12.71 19.98
C LYS A 148 9.24 11.79 18.77
N THR A 149 10.36 11.20 18.34
CA THR A 149 10.45 10.30 17.19
C THR A 149 10.08 8.85 17.50
N ASN A 150 9.54 8.54 18.70
CA ASN A 150 9.27 7.16 19.15
C ASN A 150 8.35 6.37 18.21
N SER A 151 7.29 7.00 17.73
CA SER A 151 6.24 6.39 16.91
C SER A 151 6.39 6.66 15.41
N ILE A 152 7.49 7.30 14.99
CA ILE A 152 7.63 7.75 13.60
C ILE A 152 7.60 6.61 12.59
N ILE A 153 8.11 5.42 12.95
CA ILE A 153 8.09 4.24 12.08
C ILE A 153 6.65 3.84 11.78
N ASN A 154 5.82 3.67 12.82
CA ASN A 154 4.41 3.29 12.65
C ASN A 154 3.62 4.38 11.89
N PHE A 155 4.00 5.64 12.08
CA PHE A 155 3.39 6.75 11.36
C PHE A 155 3.70 6.70 9.85
N LEU A 156 4.96 6.43 9.50
CA LEU A 156 5.39 6.28 8.11
C LEU A 156 4.82 5.00 7.46
N ASP A 157 4.69 3.91 8.23
CA ASP A 157 4.04 2.67 7.76
C ASP A 157 2.57 2.90 7.37
N ARG A 158 1.82 3.67 8.18
CA ARG A 158 0.42 4.05 7.85
C ARG A 158 0.34 4.85 6.55
N ILE A 159 1.22 5.82 6.35
CA ILE A 159 1.28 6.60 5.10
C ILE A 159 1.63 5.69 3.92
N SER A 160 2.62 4.81 4.07
CA SER A 160 3.01 3.85 3.04
C SER A 160 1.86 2.93 2.65
N THR A 161 1.14 2.38 3.63
CA THR A 161 -0.03 1.51 3.43
C THR A 161 -1.16 2.26 2.71
N ALA A 162 -1.47 3.49 3.13
CA ALA A 162 -2.49 4.31 2.49
C ALA A 162 -2.14 4.64 1.03
N LEU A 163 -0.89 5.02 0.76
CA LEU A 163 -0.41 5.27 -0.60
C LEU A 163 -0.41 3.98 -1.45
N SER A 164 -0.14 2.83 -0.84
CA SER A 164 -0.14 1.53 -1.52
C SER A 164 -1.53 1.12 -1.98
N PHE A 165 -2.55 1.29 -1.15
CA PHE A 165 -3.94 1.05 -1.55
C PHE A 165 -4.38 2.01 -2.68
N MET A 166 -4.01 3.29 -2.58
CA MET A 166 -4.30 4.29 -3.60
C MET A 166 -3.69 3.92 -4.97
N CYS A 167 -2.47 3.35 -4.97
CA CYS A 167 -1.74 3.02 -6.19
C CYS A 167 -1.92 1.56 -6.66
N GLY A 168 -2.63 0.72 -5.91
CA GLY A 168 -2.81 -0.72 -6.22
C GLY A 168 -1.49 -1.51 -6.25
N ARG A 169 -0.46 -1.04 -5.57
CA ARG A 169 0.87 -1.65 -5.48
C ARG A 169 1.65 -1.09 -4.30
N TYR A 170 2.63 -1.82 -3.81
CA TYR A 170 3.43 -1.38 -2.68
C TYR A 170 4.25 -0.13 -2.99
N ILE A 171 4.03 0.93 -2.20
CA ILE A 171 4.75 2.20 -2.21
C ILE A 171 5.66 2.26 -0.99
N GLY A 172 6.95 2.45 -1.19
CA GLY A 172 7.91 2.48 -0.08
C GLY A 172 8.20 3.88 0.44
N ILE A 173 8.40 3.98 1.75
CA ILE A 173 8.91 5.19 2.41
C ILE A 173 10.28 4.88 3.00
N CYS A 174 11.28 5.71 2.73
CA CYS A 174 12.65 5.46 3.12
C CYS A 174 13.41 6.74 3.56
N LEU A 175 14.58 6.53 4.18
CA LEU A 175 15.58 7.56 4.47
C LEU A 175 14.98 8.78 5.21
N ALA A 176 14.24 8.55 6.29
CA ALA A 176 13.65 9.63 7.06
C ALA A 176 14.71 10.34 7.93
N LYS A 177 14.58 11.67 8.02
CA LYS A 177 15.47 12.55 8.78
C LYS A 177 14.67 13.53 9.64
N GLY A 178 14.94 13.54 10.94
CA GLY A 178 14.36 14.50 11.86
C GLY A 178 15.28 15.69 12.12
N TYR A 179 14.68 16.88 12.21
CA TYR A 179 15.39 18.14 12.38
C TYR A 179 14.94 18.88 13.63
N LYS A 180 15.90 19.45 14.36
CA LYS A 180 15.69 20.35 15.48
C LYS A 180 16.49 21.63 15.25
N ASN A 181 15.83 22.77 15.21
CA ASN A 181 16.46 24.06 14.88
C ASN A 181 17.30 23.96 13.57
N ASN A 182 16.76 23.31 12.53
CA ASN A 182 17.39 23.00 11.25
C ASN A 182 18.63 22.08 11.31
N ASN A 183 19.00 21.54 12.46
CA ASN A 183 20.04 20.54 12.58
C ASN A 183 19.45 19.14 12.50
N ASN A 184 20.07 18.24 11.73
CA ASN A 184 19.69 16.84 11.67
C ASN A 184 20.03 16.13 12.99
N THR A 185 19.02 15.75 13.76
CA THR A 185 19.16 15.11 15.07
C THR A 185 18.61 13.68 15.12
N TYR A 186 17.93 13.24 14.06
CA TYR A 186 17.36 11.91 13.96
C TYR A 186 17.49 11.36 12.54
N ARG A 187 17.83 10.08 12.43
CA ARG A 187 17.88 9.36 11.15
C ARG A 187 17.21 8.02 11.29
N LEU A 188 16.48 7.65 10.24
CA LEU A 188 15.78 6.37 10.15
C LEU A 188 15.89 5.84 8.72
N TRP A 189 16.40 4.63 8.61
CA TRP A 189 16.46 3.86 7.38
C TRP A 189 15.50 2.68 7.54
N ILE A 190 14.59 2.50 6.61
CA ILE A 190 13.53 1.49 6.68
C ILE A 190 13.69 0.59 5.46
N GLU A 191 13.66 -0.72 5.69
CA GLU A 191 13.41 -1.69 4.63
C GLU A 191 11.92 -1.68 4.28
N ASN A 192 11.62 -1.72 2.99
CA ASN A 192 10.26 -1.71 2.51
C ASN A 192 10.07 -2.75 1.41
N ILE A 193 8.87 -3.31 1.37
CA ILE A 193 8.37 -3.96 0.16
C ILE A 193 7.95 -2.83 -0.78
N VAL A 194 8.50 -2.81 -1.99
CA VAL A 194 8.14 -1.85 -3.04
C VAL A 194 7.95 -2.62 -4.34
N THR A 195 6.82 -2.40 -4.97
CA THR A 195 6.58 -2.98 -6.30
C THR A 195 7.37 -2.19 -7.36
N PRO A 196 8.07 -2.86 -8.31
CA PRO A 196 8.61 -2.21 -9.49
C PRO A 196 7.56 -1.34 -10.15
N PHE A 197 7.98 -0.18 -10.68
CA PHE A 197 7.01 0.79 -11.18
C PHE A 197 6.23 0.22 -12.35
N ARG A 198 4.92 0.18 -12.21
CA ARG A 198 3.94 -0.10 -13.27
C ARG A 198 2.69 0.74 -13.02
N PHE A 199 1.97 1.06 -14.06
CA PHE A 199 0.67 1.70 -13.90
C PHE A 199 -0.37 0.63 -13.56
N VAL A 200 -1.13 0.89 -12.51
CA VAL A 200 -2.25 0.04 -12.06
C VAL A 200 -3.50 0.92 -12.00
N PRO A 201 -4.54 0.63 -12.79
CA PRO A 201 -5.82 1.31 -12.62
C PRO A 201 -6.40 1.00 -11.24
N THR A 202 -6.80 2.04 -10.52
CA THR A 202 -7.43 1.93 -9.20
C THR A 202 -8.67 2.80 -9.14
N TRP A 203 -9.31 2.86 -8.00
CA TRP A 203 -10.44 3.74 -7.72
C TRP A 203 -10.08 5.23 -7.79
N THR A 204 -8.78 5.60 -7.73
CA THR A 204 -8.38 7.00 -7.80
C THR A 204 -8.34 7.49 -9.24
N ASP A 205 -8.80 8.72 -9.41
CA ASP A 205 -8.42 9.50 -10.58
C ASP A 205 -7.21 10.39 -10.24
N THR A 206 -6.13 10.19 -10.96
CA THR A 206 -4.88 10.93 -10.76
C THR A 206 -4.87 12.29 -11.47
N ILE A 207 -6.01 12.77 -11.99
CA ILE A 207 -6.03 13.94 -12.87
C ILE A 207 -6.86 15.08 -12.35
N SER A 208 -8.05 14.81 -11.79
CA SER A 208 -9.05 15.86 -11.64
C SER A 208 -9.06 16.52 -10.26
N ASN A 209 -8.92 15.80 -9.16
CA ASN A 209 -9.15 16.40 -7.85
C ASN A 209 -8.24 15.86 -6.74
N HIS A 210 -7.12 16.54 -6.51
CA HIS A 210 -6.19 16.18 -5.43
C HIS A 210 -6.80 16.29 -4.02
N HIS A 211 -7.82 17.13 -3.81
CA HIS A 211 -8.50 17.22 -2.51
C HIS A 211 -9.22 15.92 -2.14
N ASN A 212 -9.64 15.12 -3.11
CA ASN A 212 -10.15 13.77 -2.84
C ASN A 212 -9.05 12.84 -2.31
N ILE A 213 -7.83 12.96 -2.85
CA ILE A 213 -6.65 12.22 -2.38
C ILE A 213 -6.31 12.63 -0.94
N GLU A 214 -6.28 13.94 -0.64
CA GLU A 214 -5.99 14.48 0.69
C GLU A 214 -6.99 13.99 1.74
N LYS A 215 -8.29 14.06 1.43
CA LYS A 215 -9.36 13.53 2.29
C LYS A 215 -9.21 12.03 2.53
N TYR A 216 -8.97 11.27 1.47
CA TYR A 216 -8.75 9.84 1.56
C TYR A 216 -7.55 9.51 2.44
N LEU A 217 -6.39 10.14 2.22
CA LEU A 217 -5.16 9.88 2.99
C LEU A 217 -5.37 10.18 4.48
N SER A 218 -6.03 11.29 4.80
CA SER A 218 -6.39 11.63 6.18
C SER A 218 -7.25 10.55 6.83
N LEU A 219 -8.33 10.12 6.17
CA LEU A 219 -9.24 9.10 6.68
C LEU A 219 -8.55 7.74 6.85
N MET A 220 -7.84 7.28 5.82
CA MET A 220 -7.17 5.99 5.83
C MET A 220 -6.08 5.93 6.90
N CYS A 221 -5.21 6.93 6.99
CA CYS A 221 -4.14 6.95 7.99
C CYS A 221 -4.67 7.00 9.42
N ASN A 222 -5.78 7.74 9.68
CA ASN A 222 -6.44 7.73 10.99
C ASN A 222 -7.08 6.36 11.28
N LYS A 223 -7.66 5.69 10.27
CA LYS A 223 -8.24 4.36 10.47
C LYS A 223 -7.17 3.28 10.72
N LEU A 224 -6.04 3.36 10.06
CA LEU A 224 -4.89 2.47 10.29
C LEU A 224 -4.23 2.68 11.67
N GLU A 225 -4.50 3.79 12.37
CA GLU A 225 -4.08 4.01 13.76
C GLU A 225 -4.88 3.19 14.77
N ASP A 226 -6.09 2.79 14.42
CA ASP A 226 -6.95 1.96 15.26
C ASP A 226 -6.25 0.63 15.56
N GLY A 227 -6.00 0.37 16.84
CA GLY A 227 -5.27 -0.83 17.28
C GLY A 227 -6.00 -2.14 17.00
N TYR A 228 -7.32 -2.08 16.78
CA TYR A 228 -8.15 -3.24 16.47
C TYR A 228 -8.34 -3.42 14.96
N TYR A 229 -8.86 -2.41 14.26
CA TYR A 229 -9.14 -2.50 12.84
C TYR A 229 -7.92 -2.23 11.94
N GLY A 230 -6.93 -1.46 12.40
CA GLY A 230 -5.78 -1.10 11.59
C GLY A 230 -5.02 -2.30 11.02
N PRO A 231 -4.63 -3.30 11.85
CA PRO A 231 -3.97 -4.51 11.36
C PRO A 231 -4.83 -5.32 10.38
N ALA A 232 -6.14 -5.43 10.62
CA ALA A 232 -7.04 -6.18 9.77
C ALA A 232 -7.20 -5.51 8.39
N ILE A 233 -7.37 -4.18 8.34
CA ILE A 233 -7.44 -3.42 7.10
C ILE A 233 -6.11 -3.47 6.35
N LYS A 234 -4.98 -3.40 7.03
CA LYS A 234 -3.66 -3.56 6.39
C LYS A 234 -3.56 -4.91 5.68
N HIS A 235 -4.00 -5.98 6.35
CA HIS A 235 -4.02 -7.32 5.76
C HIS A 235 -4.94 -7.43 4.52
N VAL A 236 -6.12 -6.78 4.57
CA VAL A 236 -7.00 -6.68 3.38
C VAL A 236 -6.32 -5.93 2.25
N ILE A 237 -5.60 -4.85 2.55
CA ILE A 237 -4.85 -4.08 1.55
C ILE A 237 -3.74 -4.92 0.91
N ASP A 238 -3.07 -5.78 1.67
CA ASP A 238 -2.08 -6.70 1.13
C ASP A 238 -2.73 -7.66 0.10
N TRP A 239 -3.86 -8.29 0.43
CA TRP A 239 -4.59 -9.13 -0.53
C TRP A 239 -5.13 -8.36 -1.75
N TYR A 240 -5.56 -7.12 -1.56
CA TYR A 240 -5.95 -6.24 -2.66
C TYR A 240 -4.77 -5.98 -3.61
N ILE A 241 -3.58 -5.68 -3.10
CA ILE A 241 -2.38 -5.45 -3.91
C ILE A 241 -1.97 -6.73 -4.64
N GLU A 242 -2.00 -7.88 -3.95
CA GLU A 242 -1.73 -9.19 -4.57
C GLU A 242 -2.73 -9.50 -5.70
N SER A 243 -4.01 -9.15 -5.53
CA SER A 243 -5.03 -9.36 -6.56
C SER A 243 -4.83 -8.50 -7.82
N LEU A 244 -4.01 -7.48 -7.74
CA LEU A 244 -3.61 -6.62 -8.84
C LEU A 244 -2.18 -6.93 -9.31
N GLY A 245 -1.53 -7.95 -8.76
CA GLY A 245 -0.16 -8.37 -9.05
C GLY A 245 0.01 -8.99 -10.43
N ASP A 246 1.27 -9.02 -10.91
CA ASP A 246 1.66 -9.70 -12.15
C ASP A 246 1.83 -11.23 -11.91
N ILE A 247 0.81 -11.85 -11.34
CA ILE A 247 0.70 -13.29 -11.09
C ILE A 247 -0.33 -13.88 -12.06
N THR A 248 -0.72 -15.13 -11.89
CA THR A 248 -1.76 -15.73 -12.74
C THR A 248 -3.13 -15.10 -12.43
N LEU A 249 -3.99 -14.97 -13.43
CA LEU A 249 -5.34 -14.42 -13.25
C LEU A 249 -6.16 -15.24 -12.24
N GLU A 250 -5.92 -16.53 -12.17
CA GLU A 250 -6.54 -17.42 -11.19
C GLU A 250 -6.16 -17.04 -9.75
N ASN A 251 -4.88 -16.78 -9.49
CA ASN A 251 -4.43 -16.33 -8.17
C ASN A 251 -4.99 -14.95 -7.82
N ASN A 252 -5.14 -14.06 -8.79
CA ASN A 252 -5.78 -12.75 -8.58
C ASN A 252 -7.24 -12.92 -8.11
N ILE A 253 -8.01 -13.82 -8.73
CA ILE A 253 -9.40 -14.13 -8.33
C ILE A 253 -9.46 -14.74 -6.92
N ILE A 254 -8.51 -15.61 -6.56
CA ILE A 254 -8.41 -16.17 -5.21
C ILE A 254 -8.13 -15.08 -4.18
N SER A 255 -7.17 -14.20 -4.45
CA SER A 255 -6.81 -13.08 -3.57
C SER A 255 -7.98 -12.11 -3.35
N ILE A 256 -8.76 -11.84 -4.40
CA ILE A 256 -9.99 -11.04 -4.31
C ILE A 256 -10.97 -11.66 -3.32
N GLN A 257 -11.23 -12.96 -3.43
CA GLN A 257 -12.18 -13.60 -2.52
C GLN A 257 -11.70 -13.55 -1.06
N ILE A 258 -10.42 -13.80 -0.80
CA ILE A 258 -9.87 -13.72 0.55
C ILE A 258 -10.08 -12.31 1.13
N ALA A 259 -9.82 -11.27 0.36
CA ALA A 259 -10.05 -9.90 0.77
C ALA A 259 -11.54 -9.60 1.05
N LEU A 260 -12.43 -10.08 0.18
CA LEU A 260 -13.88 -9.87 0.33
C LEU A 260 -14.46 -10.62 1.54
N GLU A 261 -14.02 -11.85 1.80
CA GLU A 261 -14.45 -12.61 2.98
C GLU A 261 -13.96 -11.94 4.28
N ALA A 262 -12.69 -11.50 4.31
CA ALA A 262 -12.15 -10.77 5.46
C ALA A 262 -12.92 -9.46 5.73
N LEU A 263 -13.20 -8.67 4.68
CA LEU A 263 -14.01 -7.44 4.80
C LEU A 263 -15.44 -7.74 5.27
N SER A 264 -16.03 -8.83 4.79
CA SER A 264 -17.37 -9.23 5.20
C SER A 264 -17.42 -9.55 6.70
N TYR A 265 -16.45 -10.29 7.20
CA TYR A 265 -16.36 -10.59 8.64
C TYR A 265 -16.15 -9.33 9.47
N ILE A 266 -15.15 -8.51 9.13
CA ILE A 266 -14.83 -7.27 9.84
C ILE A 266 -16.05 -6.34 9.94
N ILE A 267 -16.84 -6.24 8.88
CA ILE A 267 -17.98 -5.31 8.86
C ILE A 267 -19.23 -5.93 9.46
N LEU A 268 -19.61 -7.14 9.05
CA LEU A 268 -20.88 -7.72 9.46
C LEU A 268 -20.86 -8.21 10.90
N VAL A 269 -19.75 -8.77 11.37
CA VAL A 269 -19.62 -9.33 12.72
C VAL A 269 -19.04 -8.30 13.68
N GLU A 270 -17.82 -7.81 13.38
CA GLU A 270 -17.08 -7.04 14.37
C GLU A 270 -17.50 -5.57 14.45
N LYS A 271 -17.82 -4.92 13.32
CA LYS A 271 -18.11 -3.48 13.32
C LYS A 271 -19.60 -3.19 13.52
N GLU A 272 -20.46 -3.80 12.73
CA GLU A 272 -21.90 -3.50 12.70
C GLU A 272 -22.72 -4.47 13.58
N GLY A 273 -22.17 -5.64 13.92
CA GLY A 273 -22.88 -6.66 14.72
C GLY A 273 -24.15 -7.16 14.06
N LEU A 274 -24.20 -7.19 12.72
CA LEU A 274 -25.35 -7.66 11.95
C LEU A 274 -25.49 -9.17 11.96
N LEU A 275 -24.38 -9.87 12.16
CA LEU A 275 -24.30 -11.33 12.31
C LEU A 275 -23.42 -11.63 13.54
N ASP A 276 -23.70 -12.74 14.22
CA ASP A 276 -22.74 -13.39 15.10
C ASP A 276 -21.85 -14.38 14.33
N ASP A 277 -20.83 -14.93 14.99
CA ASP A 277 -19.89 -15.87 14.39
C ASP A 277 -20.58 -17.09 13.78
N GLU A 278 -21.57 -17.66 14.51
CA GLU A 278 -22.31 -18.86 14.07
C GLU A 278 -23.14 -18.56 12.80
N GLN A 279 -23.83 -17.43 12.77
CA GLN A 279 -24.60 -16.99 11.62
C GLN A 279 -23.71 -16.70 10.41
N PHE A 280 -22.54 -16.11 10.65
CA PHE A 280 -21.57 -15.84 9.57
C PHE A 280 -21.07 -17.16 8.97
N ASP A 281 -20.71 -18.14 9.79
CA ASP A 281 -20.19 -19.44 9.36
C ASP A 281 -21.26 -20.32 8.67
N GLN A 282 -22.53 -20.18 9.05
CA GLN A 282 -23.64 -20.87 8.39
C GLN A 282 -23.97 -20.32 7.01
N ASN A 283 -23.61 -19.08 6.72
CA ASN A 283 -23.80 -18.50 5.41
C ASN A 283 -22.71 -18.98 4.44
N ASN A 284 -23.00 -19.01 3.16
CA ASN A 284 -21.95 -19.13 2.14
C ASN A 284 -21.31 -17.76 1.85
N ALA A 285 -20.11 -17.79 1.25
CA ALA A 285 -19.34 -16.58 0.94
C ALA A 285 -20.13 -15.56 0.11
N SER A 286 -20.89 -16.03 -0.91
CA SER A 286 -21.71 -15.14 -1.75
C SER A 286 -22.71 -14.36 -0.90
N LYS A 287 -23.42 -15.01 0.03
CA LYS A 287 -24.41 -14.36 0.89
C LYS A 287 -23.76 -13.32 1.81
N ASN A 288 -22.63 -13.63 2.44
CA ASN A 288 -21.92 -12.68 3.29
C ASN A 288 -21.43 -11.47 2.51
N ILE A 289 -20.87 -11.66 1.30
CA ILE A 289 -20.42 -10.57 0.44
C ILE A 289 -21.60 -9.69 0.01
N LYS A 290 -22.75 -10.27 -0.39
CA LYS A 290 -23.95 -9.49 -0.72
C LYS A 290 -24.45 -8.68 0.49
N LEU A 291 -24.42 -9.27 1.68
CA LEU A 291 -24.82 -8.57 2.90
C LEU A 291 -23.90 -7.38 3.21
N VAL A 292 -22.58 -7.52 3.06
CA VAL A 292 -21.67 -6.39 3.29
C VAL A 292 -21.81 -5.30 2.24
N LEU A 293 -22.01 -5.65 0.96
CA LEU A 293 -22.28 -4.68 -0.10
C LEU A 293 -23.56 -3.87 0.20
N ASN A 294 -24.63 -4.55 0.62
CA ASN A 294 -25.87 -3.90 1.03
C ASN A 294 -25.67 -3.00 2.27
N ALA A 295 -24.97 -3.48 3.30
CA ALA A 295 -24.67 -2.70 4.50
C ALA A 295 -23.84 -1.43 4.18
N CYS A 296 -23.00 -1.49 3.17
CA CYS A 296 -22.22 -0.34 2.67
C CYS A 296 -22.95 0.49 1.62
N ASN A 297 -24.21 0.18 1.25
CA ASN A 297 -24.94 0.80 0.16
C ASN A 297 -24.19 0.78 -1.18
N ILE A 298 -23.52 -0.33 -1.49
CA ILE A 298 -22.77 -0.53 -2.73
C ILE A 298 -23.68 -1.30 -3.70
N PRO A 299 -24.05 -0.71 -4.87
CA PRO A 299 -24.81 -1.39 -5.88
C PRO A 299 -24.08 -2.63 -6.41
N HIS A 300 -24.78 -3.73 -6.46
CA HIS A 300 -24.38 -4.96 -7.15
C HIS A 300 -25.60 -5.54 -7.84
N GLY A 301 -25.46 -6.04 -9.07
CA GLY A 301 -26.61 -6.52 -9.84
C GLY A 301 -26.24 -6.98 -11.24
N SER A 302 -27.26 -7.22 -12.06
CA SER A 302 -27.11 -7.73 -13.43
C SER A 302 -26.38 -6.77 -14.37
N ASP A 303 -26.38 -5.47 -14.10
CA ASP A 303 -25.69 -4.46 -14.92
C ASP A 303 -24.18 -4.72 -15.02
N GLU A 304 -23.59 -5.34 -13.99
CA GLU A 304 -22.17 -5.71 -13.97
C GLU A 304 -21.85 -6.87 -14.91
N LEU A 305 -22.89 -7.64 -15.29
CA LEU A 305 -22.77 -8.78 -16.19
C LEU A 305 -22.85 -8.38 -17.66
N GLU A 306 -23.13 -7.11 -17.98
CA GLU A 306 -23.14 -6.61 -19.36
C GLU A 306 -21.79 -6.74 -20.08
N LEU A 307 -20.70 -6.85 -19.31
CA LEU A 307 -19.34 -7.09 -19.82
C LEU A 307 -19.11 -8.52 -20.35
N PHE A 308 -20.09 -9.42 -20.20
CA PHE A 308 -19.96 -10.84 -20.51
C PHE A 308 -20.96 -11.30 -21.57
N ASP A 309 -20.67 -12.46 -22.15
CA ASP A 309 -21.54 -13.13 -23.11
C ASP A 309 -22.90 -13.52 -22.53
N ASP A 310 -23.90 -13.74 -23.41
CA ASP A 310 -25.27 -14.16 -23.04
C ASP A 310 -25.29 -15.40 -22.15
N TRP A 311 -24.36 -16.32 -22.32
CA TRP A 311 -24.26 -17.52 -21.49
C TRP A 311 -23.97 -17.19 -20.01
N ILE A 312 -23.07 -16.26 -19.73
CA ILE A 312 -22.76 -15.81 -18.35
C ILE A 312 -23.93 -15.00 -17.83
N ARG A 313 -24.46 -14.06 -18.64
CA ARG A 313 -25.62 -13.23 -18.27
C ARG A 313 -26.87 -14.04 -17.95
N GLY A 314 -27.09 -15.14 -18.64
CA GLY A 314 -28.23 -16.02 -18.40
C GLY A 314 -28.06 -16.99 -17.22
N LYS A 315 -26.88 -17.08 -16.63
CA LYS A 315 -26.54 -18.04 -15.58
C LYS A 315 -26.42 -17.43 -14.18
N PHE A 316 -26.02 -16.18 -14.09
CA PHE A 316 -25.72 -15.50 -12.82
C PHE A 316 -26.65 -14.32 -12.64
N ASP A 317 -27.03 -14.06 -11.39
CA ASP A 317 -27.91 -12.94 -11.03
C ASP A 317 -27.10 -11.63 -10.85
N ASP A 318 -25.84 -11.75 -10.41
CA ASP A 318 -24.96 -10.61 -10.14
C ASP A 318 -23.47 -10.98 -10.20
N GLY A 319 -22.60 -9.97 -10.08
CA GLY A 319 -21.16 -10.13 -10.12
C GLY A 319 -20.58 -10.91 -8.93
N VAL A 320 -21.27 -10.92 -7.78
CA VAL A 320 -20.80 -11.67 -6.59
C VAL A 320 -20.87 -13.17 -6.85
N ASP A 321 -22.03 -13.64 -7.34
CA ASP A 321 -22.21 -15.07 -7.67
C ASP A 321 -21.23 -15.52 -8.74
N LEU A 322 -20.94 -14.65 -9.71
CA LEU A 322 -19.95 -14.89 -10.74
C LEU A 322 -18.55 -15.08 -10.17
N VAL A 323 -18.06 -14.13 -9.36
CA VAL A 323 -16.71 -14.19 -8.73
C VAL A 323 -16.57 -15.47 -7.90
N ILE A 324 -17.55 -15.77 -7.03
CA ILE A 324 -17.51 -16.95 -6.16
C ILE A 324 -17.57 -18.25 -6.96
N TYR A 325 -18.42 -18.32 -7.98
CA TYR A 325 -18.52 -19.50 -8.83
C TYR A 325 -17.17 -19.82 -9.50
N PHE A 326 -16.53 -18.84 -10.10
CA PHE A 326 -15.28 -19.10 -10.82
C PHE A 326 -14.11 -19.35 -9.88
N ARG A 327 -14.02 -18.69 -8.73
CA ARG A 327 -13.05 -19.07 -7.71
C ARG A 327 -13.20 -20.54 -7.30
N ASN A 328 -14.43 -21.01 -7.07
CA ASN A 328 -14.66 -22.40 -6.71
C ASN A 328 -14.26 -23.37 -7.83
N LYS A 329 -14.42 -22.97 -9.08
CA LYS A 329 -13.94 -23.74 -10.25
C LYS A 329 -12.42 -23.83 -10.30
N ILE A 330 -11.71 -22.75 -9.96
CA ILE A 330 -10.25 -22.69 -9.90
C ILE A 330 -9.71 -23.61 -8.80
N VAL A 331 -10.26 -23.47 -7.58
CA VAL A 331 -9.76 -24.19 -6.39
C VAL A 331 -10.13 -25.69 -6.40
N HIS A 332 -11.20 -26.07 -7.07
CA HIS A 332 -11.68 -27.45 -7.14
C HIS A 332 -11.69 -28.02 -8.58
N PRO A 333 -10.53 -28.12 -9.27
CA PRO A 333 -10.45 -28.50 -10.68
C PRO A 333 -10.75 -29.98 -10.97
N VAL A 334 -10.84 -30.83 -9.93
CA VAL A 334 -10.90 -32.29 -10.06
C VAL A 334 -12.27 -32.81 -10.52
N ARG A 335 -13.32 -32.01 -10.41
CA ARG A 335 -14.66 -32.38 -10.93
C ARG A 335 -14.69 -32.15 -12.43
N LYS A 336 -15.07 -33.17 -13.22
CA LYS A 336 -15.12 -33.12 -14.70
C LYS A 336 -15.85 -31.90 -15.23
N ASP A 337 -16.89 -31.43 -14.52
CA ASP A 337 -17.70 -30.25 -14.88
C ASP A 337 -17.08 -28.92 -14.42
N ASN A 338 -15.92 -28.95 -13.74
CA ASN A 338 -15.31 -27.74 -13.19
C ASN A 338 -14.26 -27.09 -14.12
N ARG A 339 -13.99 -27.65 -15.29
CA ARG A 339 -13.16 -26.98 -16.29
C ARG A 339 -13.99 -25.83 -16.88
N ALA A 340 -13.79 -24.64 -16.34
CA ALA A 340 -14.36 -23.44 -16.92
C ALA A 340 -13.64 -23.14 -18.23
N ASN A 341 -14.36 -23.06 -19.32
CA ASN A 341 -13.85 -22.48 -20.57
C ASN A 341 -13.94 -20.95 -20.47
N LEU A 342 -13.25 -20.37 -19.46
CA LEU A 342 -13.10 -18.93 -19.34
C LEU A 342 -12.07 -18.45 -20.35
N THR A 343 -12.39 -17.40 -21.03
CA THR A 343 -11.43 -16.63 -21.80
C THR A 343 -10.56 -15.80 -20.84
N VAL A 344 -9.40 -15.33 -21.32
CA VAL A 344 -8.57 -14.37 -20.57
C VAL A 344 -9.36 -13.08 -20.26
N GLU A 345 -10.22 -12.66 -21.19
CA GLU A 345 -11.09 -11.50 -21.05
C GLU A 345 -12.14 -11.70 -19.94
N ASP A 346 -12.79 -12.86 -19.87
CA ASP A 346 -13.73 -13.18 -18.79
C ASP A 346 -13.03 -13.12 -17.42
N MET A 347 -11.85 -13.73 -17.28
CA MET A 347 -11.10 -13.69 -16.03
C MET A 347 -10.71 -12.25 -15.66
N TRP A 348 -10.32 -11.46 -16.64
CA TRP A 348 -10.03 -10.03 -16.42
C TRP A 348 -11.25 -9.26 -15.91
N ASN A 349 -12.41 -9.46 -16.54
CA ASN A 349 -13.67 -8.81 -16.14
C ASN A 349 -14.10 -9.24 -14.72
N ILE A 350 -13.94 -10.52 -14.36
CA ILE A 350 -14.18 -11.01 -13.00
C ILE A 350 -13.28 -10.29 -11.99
N ILE A 351 -11.98 -10.12 -12.31
CA ILE A 351 -11.04 -9.38 -11.47
C ILE A 351 -11.49 -7.92 -11.32
N GLN A 352 -11.95 -7.26 -12.41
CA GLN A 352 -12.43 -5.88 -12.32
C GLN A 352 -13.63 -5.74 -11.37
N ILE A 353 -14.61 -6.66 -11.43
CA ILE A 353 -15.78 -6.67 -10.56
C ILE A 353 -15.36 -6.85 -9.08
N GLY A 354 -14.61 -7.90 -8.80
CA GLY A 354 -14.20 -8.19 -7.42
C GLY A 354 -13.32 -7.10 -6.82
N THR A 355 -12.42 -6.52 -7.62
CA THR A 355 -11.57 -5.39 -7.20
C THR A 355 -12.41 -4.14 -6.90
N LYS A 356 -13.42 -3.81 -7.74
CA LYS A 356 -14.37 -2.73 -7.46
C LYS A 356 -15.04 -2.90 -6.10
N TYR A 357 -15.47 -4.12 -5.77
CA TYR A 357 -16.11 -4.37 -4.48
C TYR A 357 -15.15 -4.11 -3.32
N ILE A 358 -13.90 -4.61 -3.38
CA ILE A 358 -12.89 -4.36 -2.34
C ILE A 358 -12.67 -2.85 -2.18
N GLU A 359 -12.43 -2.13 -3.27
CA GLU A 359 -12.18 -0.69 -3.26
C GLU A 359 -13.33 0.07 -2.60
N LEU A 360 -14.56 -0.20 -3.01
CA LEU A 360 -15.74 0.50 -2.48
C LEU A 360 -16.01 0.13 -1.01
N ILE A 361 -15.89 -1.14 -0.62
CA ILE A 361 -16.08 -1.55 0.78
C ILE A 361 -15.04 -0.86 1.67
N VAL A 362 -13.77 -0.84 1.29
CA VAL A 362 -12.70 -0.16 2.05
C VAL A 362 -12.97 1.34 2.14
N LEU A 363 -13.36 2.00 1.05
CA LEU A 363 -13.69 3.43 1.05
C LEU A 363 -14.91 3.74 1.95
N SER A 364 -15.94 2.90 1.92
CA SER A 364 -17.10 3.02 2.82
C SER A 364 -16.69 2.81 4.27
N PHE A 365 -15.85 1.81 4.55
CA PHE A 365 -15.39 1.49 5.89
C PHE A 365 -14.63 2.64 6.57
N ILE A 366 -13.80 3.37 5.81
CA ILE A 366 -13.09 4.55 6.31
C ILE A 366 -13.92 5.83 6.33
N GLY A 367 -15.17 5.78 5.85
CA GLY A 367 -16.08 6.94 5.80
C GLY A 367 -15.77 7.96 4.68
N TYR A 368 -15.13 7.52 3.60
CA TYR A 368 -14.84 8.37 2.44
C TYR A 368 -16.14 8.78 1.73
N LYS A 369 -16.25 10.05 1.35
CA LYS A 369 -17.43 10.65 0.70
C LYS A 369 -17.10 11.43 -0.57
N GLY A 370 -15.96 11.14 -1.19
CA GLY A 370 -15.50 11.82 -2.39
C GLY A 370 -15.93 11.11 -3.67
N GLU A 371 -15.17 11.37 -4.71
CA GLU A 371 -15.33 10.78 -6.03
C GLU A 371 -14.42 9.57 -6.19
N TYR A 372 -14.80 8.64 -7.05
CA TYR A 372 -14.02 7.47 -7.39
C TYR A 372 -14.07 7.16 -8.89
N SER A 373 -13.05 6.49 -9.37
CA SER A 373 -12.96 5.97 -10.72
C SER A 373 -13.66 4.60 -10.78
N ASN A 374 -14.83 4.50 -11.45
CA ASN A 374 -15.54 3.23 -11.60
C ASN A 374 -14.92 2.37 -12.70
N ARG A 375 -14.22 1.32 -12.37
CA ARG A 375 -13.46 0.46 -13.29
C ARG A 375 -14.30 -0.40 -14.25
N LEU A 376 -15.62 -0.48 -14.05
CA LEU A 376 -16.51 -1.26 -14.89
C LEU A 376 -17.14 -0.44 -16.03
N LYS A 377 -16.90 0.87 -16.08
CA LYS A 377 -17.43 1.73 -17.14
C LYS A 377 -16.35 2.14 -18.13
N GLU A 378 -16.65 2.08 -19.42
CA GLU A 378 -15.86 2.78 -20.42
C GLU A 378 -15.95 4.29 -20.16
N ARG A 379 -14.80 4.95 -20.02
CA ARG A 379 -14.75 6.35 -19.60
C ARG A 379 -13.64 7.11 -20.29
N TRP A 380 -13.86 8.41 -20.40
CA TRP A 380 -12.78 9.32 -20.68
C TRP A 380 -11.79 9.35 -19.52
N PHE A 381 -10.54 9.57 -19.85
CA PHE A 381 -9.49 9.71 -18.86
C PHE A 381 -9.82 10.89 -17.92
N GLY A 382 -9.94 10.62 -16.61
CA GLY A 382 -10.32 11.62 -15.61
C GLY A 382 -11.81 11.68 -15.27
N GLU A 383 -12.65 10.85 -15.86
CA GLU A 383 -14.05 10.77 -15.50
C GLU A 383 -14.23 10.02 -14.17
N VAL A 384 -14.97 10.60 -13.24
CA VAL A 384 -15.22 10.08 -11.91
C VAL A 384 -16.70 10.11 -11.55
N GLU A 385 -17.07 9.32 -10.56
CA GLU A 385 -18.41 9.27 -9.98
C GLU A 385 -18.33 9.54 -8.48
N VAL A 386 -19.36 10.12 -7.90
CA VAL A 386 -19.51 10.20 -6.45
C VAL A 386 -19.76 8.80 -5.91
N VAL A 387 -19.11 8.46 -4.76
CA VAL A 387 -19.33 7.16 -4.12
C VAL A 387 -20.82 6.89 -3.84
N PRO A 388 -21.30 5.64 -4.01
CA PRO A 388 -22.73 5.33 -3.99
C PRO A 388 -23.47 5.77 -2.72
N TRP A 389 -22.85 5.69 -1.57
CA TRP A 389 -23.41 6.06 -0.26
C TRP A 389 -23.42 7.57 0.03
N ASN A 390 -22.90 8.39 -0.85
CA ASN A 390 -22.90 9.85 -0.74
C ASN A 390 -23.72 10.52 -1.86
N LYS A 391 -24.59 9.79 -2.56
CA LYS A 391 -25.55 10.40 -3.49
C LYS A 391 -26.49 11.24 -2.63
N LEU A 392 -26.46 12.55 -2.86
CA LEU A 392 -27.48 13.47 -2.35
C LEU A 392 -28.80 13.08 -3.03
N ASP A 393 -29.81 12.79 -2.22
CA ASP A 393 -31.20 12.61 -2.66
C ASP A 393 -31.71 13.85 -3.38
#